data_2674200ce1294e6f5d9e9df0eafd4f08
#
_entry.id   2674200ce1294e6f5d9e9df0eafd4f08
#
_cell.length_a   1.000
_cell.length_b   1.000
_cell.length_c   1.000
_cell.angle_alpha   90.00
_cell.angle_beta   90.00
_cell.angle_gamma   90.00
#
_symmetry.space_group_name_H-M   'P 1'
#
loop_
_entity.id
_entity.type
_entity.pdbx_description
1 polymer ?
#
loop_
_entity_poly.entity_id
_entity_poly.type
_entity_poly.pdbx_seq_one_letter_code
_entity_poly.pdbx_strand_id
1 'polypeptide(L)'
;LTDKALEAAKAADAVLLGAIGGPKWGTGKVRPEQGILKLRKEMGTYGNLRPCFFASESLVDSSPLKAEVCRGVNFNIVRELTGGIYFGERTEDDGSGYACDTEPYHRHEIERVTRLAAHLALAENPPAPVWSLDKANVMATSRLWRKVVTEVMEKEFPQLKLGHHLIDSAAMLMVKNPRALNGVIVTSNLFGDIISDEASVIPGSLGLLPSASLTASPDGKSKCNGIYEPIHGELLSSDSSE
;
A
#
# COMPACT_ATOMS: atom_id res chain seq x y z
N LEU A 1 8.47 -15.33 13.58
CA LEU A 1 7.91 -14.45 14.61
C LEU A 1 7.58 -15.28 15.83
N THR A 2 8.22 -14.97 16.99
CA THR A 2 7.93 -15.62 18.27
C THR A 2 6.73 -14.96 18.94
N ASP A 3 6.01 -15.71 19.79
CA ASP A 3 4.86 -15.16 20.53
C ASP A 3 5.28 -14.01 21.45
N LYS A 4 6.45 -14.11 22.09
CA LYS A 4 7.03 -13.04 22.92
C LYS A 4 7.25 -11.74 22.12
N ALA A 5 7.76 -11.84 20.89
CA ALA A 5 7.96 -10.67 20.04
C ALA A 5 6.63 -10.08 19.58
N LEU A 6 5.64 -10.93 19.28
CA LEU A 6 4.30 -10.49 18.89
C LEU A 6 3.61 -9.72 20.03
N GLU A 7 3.63 -10.26 21.26
CA GLU A 7 3.03 -9.59 22.43
C GLU A 7 3.74 -8.27 22.74
N ALA A 8 5.06 -8.20 22.62
CA ALA A 8 5.81 -6.97 22.79
C ALA A 8 5.40 -5.92 21.72
N ALA A 9 5.23 -6.33 20.46
CA ALA A 9 4.77 -5.45 19.38
C ALA A 9 3.35 -4.91 19.62
N LYS A 10 2.43 -5.78 20.08
CA LYS A 10 1.05 -5.37 20.41
C LYS A 10 0.99 -4.39 21.58
N ALA A 11 1.90 -4.51 22.56
CA ALA A 11 1.96 -3.66 23.74
C ALA A 11 2.67 -2.30 23.49
N ALA A 12 3.47 -2.20 22.43
CA ALA A 12 4.23 -1.00 22.12
C ALA A 12 3.33 0.12 21.53
N ASP A 13 3.78 1.36 21.65
CA ASP A 13 3.12 2.50 21.00
C ASP A 13 3.41 2.56 19.49
N ALA A 14 4.59 2.06 19.09
CA ALA A 14 5.00 1.95 17.68
C ALA A 14 6.02 0.81 17.55
N VAL A 15 6.06 0.20 16.34
CA VAL A 15 7.04 -0.82 15.98
C VAL A 15 7.91 -0.30 14.86
N LEU A 16 9.21 -0.20 15.08
CA LEU A 16 10.18 0.08 14.03
C LEU A 16 10.68 -1.27 13.49
N LEU A 17 10.47 -1.52 12.20
CA LEU A 17 10.90 -2.71 11.51
C LEU A 17 11.99 -2.34 10.50
N GLY A 18 13.03 -3.19 10.39
CA GLY A 18 14.01 -3.10 9.33
C GLY A 18 13.54 -3.85 8.07
N ALA A 19 14.41 -4.70 7.54
CA ALA A 19 14.12 -5.49 6.35
C ALA A 19 13.80 -6.95 6.70
N ILE A 20 12.88 -7.55 5.94
CA ILE A 20 12.52 -8.98 6.05
C ILE A 20 12.59 -9.62 4.68
N GLY A 21 13.18 -10.83 4.60
CA GLY A 21 13.33 -11.59 3.38
C GLY A 21 14.79 -11.68 2.92
N GLY A 22 14.96 -12.12 1.70
CA GLY A 22 16.26 -12.19 1.03
C GLY A 22 16.53 -13.54 0.36
N PRO A 23 17.45 -13.57 -0.63
CA PRO A 23 17.68 -14.73 -1.51
C PRO A 23 18.06 -16.03 -0.77
N LYS A 24 18.71 -15.93 0.39
CA LYS A 24 19.14 -17.10 1.18
C LYS A 24 17.99 -17.95 1.73
N TRP A 25 16.79 -17.39 1.80
CA TRP A 25 15.64 -18.09 2.40
C TRP A 25 14.89 -18.98 1.40
N GLY A 26 15.05 -18.73 0.09
CA GLY A 26 14.46 -19.52 -0.99
C GLY A 26 12.94 -19.66 -0.89
N THR A 27 12.42 -20.75 -1.46
CA THR A 27 10.98 -21.09 -1.49
C THR A 27 10.60 -22.16 -0.46
N GLY A 28 11.35 -22.29 0.64
CA GLY A 28 11.12 -23.28 1.68
C GLY A 28 9.77 -23.13 2.41
N LYS A 29 9.39 -24.17 3.18
CA LYS A 29 8.14 -24.18 3.96
C LYS A 29 8.03 -23.05 4.99
N VAL A 30 9.16 -22.58 5.53
CA VAL A 30 9.21 -21.46 6.47
C VAL A 30 9.89 -20.28 5.80
N ARG A 31 9.12 -19.23 5.57
CA ARG A 31 9.61 -17.99 4.93
C ARG A 31 9.46 -16.80 5.89
N PRO A 32 10.42 -15.87 5.93
CA PRO A 32 10.34 -14.65 6.74
C PRO A 32 9.08 -13.84 6.46
N GLU A 33 8.61 -13.81 5.20
CA GLU A 33 7.40 -13.12 4.77
C GLU A 33 6.15 -13.60 5.51
N GLN A 34 6.06 -14.87 5.88
CA GLN A 34 4.96 -15.37 6.74
C GLN A 34 4.96 -14.72 8.13
N GLY A 35 6.15 -14.36 8.63
CA GLY A 35 6.30 -13.67 9.92
C GLY A 35 5.74 -12.25 9.88
N ILE A 36 6.00 -11.49 8.82
CA ILE A 36 5.49 -10.12 8.69
C ILE A 36 3.98 -10.12 8.42
N LEU A 37 3.47 -11.04 7.59
CA LEU A 37 2.04 -11.17 7.36
C LEU A 37 1.28 -11.51 8.66
N LYS A 38 1.83 -12.44 9.50
CA LYS A 38 1.29 -12.74 10.82
C LYS A 38 1.32 -11.50 11.71
N LEU A 39 2.43 -10.76 11.77
CA LEU A 39 2.55 -9.55 12.58
C LEU A 39 1.49 -8.49 12.20
N ARG A 40 1.37 -8.19 10.92
CA ARG A 40 0.40 -7.22 10.39
C ARG A 40 -1.04 -7.60 10.74
N LYS A 41 -1.39 -8.87 10.53
CA LYS A 41 -2.72 -9.41 10.83
C LYS A 41 -3.03 -9.35 12.32
N GLU A 42 -2.13 -9.82 13.16
CA GLU A 42 -2.31 -9.90 14.62
C GLU A 42 -2.31 -8.52 15.29
N MET A 43 -1.59 -7.55 14.75
CA MET A 43 -1.67 -6.15 15.18
C MET A 43 -2.87 -5.43 14.60
N GLY A 44 -3.52 -5.95 13.57
CA GLY A 44 -4.63 -5.30 12.88
C GLY A 44 -4.21 -4.06 12.09
N THR A 45 -3.00 -4.02 11.56
CA THR A 45 -2.49 -2.90 10.75
C THR A 45 -3.06 -2.97 9.33
N TYR A 46 -4.31 -2.55 9.16
CA TYR A 46 -5.07 -2.72 7.92
C TYR A 46 -4.75 -1.71 6.82
N GLY A 47 -4.18 -0.57 7.15
CA GLY A 47 -3.90 0.48 6.19
C GLY A 47 -2.40 0.76 6.08
N ASN A 48 -1.81 0.50 4.92
CA ASN A 48 -0.41 0.77 4.65
C ASN A 48 -0.26 2.04 3.81
N LEU A 49 0.52 2.98 4.31
CA LEU A 49 0.81 4.27 3.69
C LEU A 49 2.13 4.20 2.94
N ARG A 50 2.09 4.56 1.67
CA ARG A 50 3.22 4.60 0.75
C ARG A 50 3.24 5.96 0.04
N PRO A 51 3.94 6.96 0.59
CA PRO A 51 4.02 8.29 -0.03
C PRO A 51 4.92 8.26 -1.27
N CYS A 52 4.57 9.09 -2.25
CA CYS A 52 5.38 9.35 -3.44
C CYS A 52 5.50 10.87 -3.63
N PHE A 53 6.66 11.41 -3.28
CA PHE A 53 7.00 12.82 -3.43
C PHE A 53 8.52 12.99 -3.50
N PHE A 54 8.98 14.12 -3.99
CA PHE A 54 10.39 14.47 -3.93
C PHE A 54 10.71 15.15 -2.59
N ALA A 55 11.61 14.56 -1.81
CA ALA A 55 12.06 15.16 -0.53
C ALA A 55 12.82 16.48 -0.73
N SER A 56 13.39 16.71 -1.92
CA SER A 56 14.02 17.95 -2.35
C SER A 56 13.84 18.12 -3.85
N GLU A 57 13.70 19.37 -4.31
CA GLU A 57 13.65 19.70 -5.74
C GLU A 57 14.91 19.20 -6.49
N SER A 58 16.05 19.16 -5.82
CA SER A 58 17.31 18.65 -6.41
C SER A 58 17.26 17.17 -6.77
N LEU A 59 16.32 16.40 -6.23
CA LEU A 59 16.14 14.97 -6.55
C LEU A 59 15.35 14.73 -7.83
N VAL A 60 14.70 15.75 -8.38
CA VAL A 60 13.90 15.62 -9.62
C VAL A 60 14.77 15.12 -10.78
N ASP A 61 16.00 15.58 -10.86
CA ASP A 61 16.94 15.17 -11.93
C ASP A 61 17.49 13.74 -11.75
N SER A 62 17.29 13.15 -10.56
CA SER A 62 17.63 11.74 -10.29
C SER A 62 16.49 10.77 -10.64
N SER A 63 15.31 11.29 -11.00
CA SER A 63 14.17 10.47 -11.44
C SER A 63 14.49 9.76 -12.76
N PRO A 64 14.04 8.51 -12.96
CA PRO A 64 14.07 7.87 -14.27
C PRO A 64 13.08 8.49 -15.26
N LEU A 65 12.10 9.26 -14.76
CA LEU A 65 11.18 10.02 -15.60
C LEU A 65 11.76 11.38 -15.95
N LYS A 66 11.33 11.94 -17.09
CA LYS A 66 11.69 13.32 -17.46
C LYS A 66 11.18 14.31 -16.41
N ALA A 67 11.98 15.31 -16.08
CA ALA A 67 11.65 16.32 -15.07
C ALA A 67 10.28 17.00 -15.30
N GLU A 68 9.94 17.31 -16.55
CA GLU A 68 8.64 17.90 -16.90
C GLU A 68 7.44 16.98 -16.64
N VAL A 69 7.67 15.67 -16.56
CA VAL A 69 6.65 14.65 -16.25
C VAL A 69 6.46 14.50 -14.74
N CYS A 70 7.55 14.39 -13.99
CA CYS A 70 7.52 14.02 -12.57
C CYS A 70 7.59 15.19 -11.59
N ARG A 71 8.07 16.38 -12.01
CA ARG A 71 8.11 17.55 -11.11
C ARG A 71 6.74 17.88 -10.55
N GLY A 72 6.65 18.04 -9.22
CA GLY A 72 5.41 18.33 -8.52
C GLY A 72 4.51 17.11 -8.29
N VAL A 73 5.04 15.90 -8.43
CA VAL A 73 4.37 14.67 -7.96
C VAL A 73 4.28 14.71 -6.44
N ASN A 74 3.06 14.52 -5.94
CA ASN A 74 2.77 14.44 -4.52
C ASN A 74 1.47 13.67 -4.30
N PHE A 75 1.57 12.39 -3.99
CA PHE A 75 0.44 11.55 -3.64
C PHE A 75 0.82 10.53 -2.56
N ASN A 76 -0.17 10.02 -1.86
CA ASN A 76 -0.01 8.99 -0.85
C ASN A 76 -0.87 7.78 -1.22
N ILE A 77 -0.27 6.60 -1.38
CA ILE A 77 -0.99 5.36 -1.64
C ILE A 77 -1.37 4.73 -0.30
N VAL A 78 -2.66 4.51 -0.11
CA VAL A 78 -3.25 3.78 1.01
C VAL A 78 -3.65 2.40 0.51
N ARG A 79 -2.80 1.41 0.81
CA ARG A 79 -3.00 0.00 0.48
C ARG A 79 -3.76 -0.69 1.60
N GLU A 80 -4.86 -1.39 1.30
CA GLU A 80 -5.44 -2.33 2.24
C GLU A 80 -4.44 -3.47 2.46
N LEU A 81 -4.15 -3.84 3.73
CA LEU A 81 -2.97 -4.63 4.04
C LEU A 81 -3.27 -6.01 4.64
N THR A 82 -4.50 -6.27 5.10
CA THR A 82 -4.84 -7.46 5.89
C THR A 82 -5.94 -8.33 5.27
N GLY A 83 -6.36 -8.00 4.05
CA GLY A 83 -7.32 -8.76 3.25
C GLY A 83 -6.78 -9.15 1.87
N GLY A 84 -7.68 -9.56 1.01
CA GLY A 84 -7.38 -9.90 -0.38
C GLY A 84 -6.59 -11.20 -0.57
N ILE A 85 -5.91 -11.30 -1.72
CA ILE A 85 -5.28 -12.53 -2.20
C ILE A 85 -4.18 -13.07 -1.26
N TYR A 86 -3.51 -12.19 -0.49
CA TYR A 86 -2.44 -12.62 0.43
C TYR A 86 -2.98 -13.36 1.65
N PHE A 87 -4.27 -13.22 1.95
CA PHE A 87 -4.95 -13.83 3.09
C PHE A 87 -6.09 -14.75 2.70
N GLY A 88 -6.35 -14.91 1.40
CA GLY A 88 -7.34 -15.82 0.87
C GLY A 88 -6.92 -17.29 0.94
N GLU A 89 -7.88 -18.17 0.67
CA GLU A 89 -7.60 -19.59 0.53
C GLU A 89 -6.70 -19.84 -0.68
N ARG A 90 -5.80 -20.79 -0.54
CA ARG A 90 -4.91 -21.19 -1.62
C ARG A 90 -4.76 -22.70 -1.72
N THR A 91 -4.51 -23.14 -2.93
CA THR A 91 -4.14 -24.50 -3.25
C THR A 91 -2.77 -24.47 -3.91
N GLU A 92 -1.79 -25.05 -3.22
CA GLU A 92 -0.44 -25.23 -3.77
C GLU A 92 -0.45 -26.37 -4.80
N ASP A 93 0.44 -26.30 -5.80
CA ASP A 93 0.63 -27.42 -6.73
C ASP A 93 1.25 -28.63 -5.98
N ASP A 94 0.51 -29.73 -6.00
CA ASP A 94 0.92 -31.02 -5.45
C ASP A 94 1.58 -31.95 -6.49
N GLY A 95 1.92 -31.40 -7.65
CA GLY A 95 2.43 -32.13 -8.83
C GLY A 95 1.35 -32.44 -9.86
N SER A 96 0.11 -32.03 -9.63
CA SER A 96 -1.00 -32.18 -10.60
C SER A 96 -0.95 -31.13 -11.71
N GLY A 97 -0.13 -30.06 -11.55
CA GLY A 97 -0.09 -28.93 -12.47
C GLY A 97 -1.23 -27.94 -12.25
N TYR A 98 -1.85 -27.93 -11.05
CA TYR A 98 -2.89 -26.98 -10.65
C TYR A 98 -2.51 -26.25 -9.37
N ALA A 99 -2.64 -24.92 -9.38
CA ALA A 99 -2.56 -24.07 -8.21
C ALA A 99 -3.63 -22.98 -8.25
N CYS A 100 -4.11 -22.52 -7.10
CA CYS A 100 -5.15 -21.49 -7.02
C CYS A 100 -4.95 -20.60 -5.81
N ASP A 101 -5.07 -19.28 -6.01
CA ASP A 101 -5.23 -18.29 -4.95
C ASP A 101 -6.58 -17.60 -5.09
N THR A 102 -7.25 -17.34 -3.95
CA THR A 102 -8.52 -16.61 -3.93
C THR A 102 -8.32 -15.19 -3.39
N GLU A 103 -9.09 -14.23 -3.91
CA GLU A 103 -9.07 -12.84 -3.45
C GLU A 103 -10.39 -12.48 -2.77
N PRO A 104 -10.62 -12.80 -1.49
CA PRO A 104 -11.81 -12.40 -0.79
C PRO A 104 -11.70 -10.96 -0.29
N TYR A 105 -12.82 -10.21 -0.36
CA TYR A 105 -13.00 -8.93 0.32
C TYR A 105 -14.37 -8.84 0.96
N HIS A 106 -14.39 -8.35 2.21
CA HIS A 106 -15.61 -8.02 2.92
C HIS A 106 -15.82 -6.49 2.94
N ARG A 107 -17.08 -6.07 2.99
CA ARG A 107 -17.45 -4.65 3.03
C ARG A 107 -16.68 -3.87 4.09
N HIS A 108 -16.59 -4.38 5.33
CA HIS A 108 -15.95 -3.68 6.44
C HIS A 108 -14.45 -3.42 6.23
N GLU A 109 -13.76 -4.29 5.48
CA GLU A 109 -12.34 -4.12 5.15
C GLU A 109 -12.15 -2.94 4.19
N ILE A 110 -13.03 -2.82 3.22
CA ILE A 110 -13.02 -1.71 2.25
C ILE A 110 -13.42 -0.40 2.95
N GLU A 111 -14.45 -0.43 3.79
CA GLU A 111 -14.93 0.76 4.52
C GLU A 111 -13.83 1.36 5.39
N ARG A 112 -13.14 0.55 6.21
CA ARG A 112 -12.10 1.06 7.13
C ARG A 112 -10.93 1.71 6.40
N VAL A 113 -10.44 1.10 5.30
CA VAL A 113 -9.33 1.66 4.53
C VAL A 113 -9.76 2.90 3.73
N THR A 114 -11.01 2.96 3.27
CA THR A 114 -11.58 4.14 2.63
C THR A 114 -11.66 5.31 3.59
N ARG A 115 -12.12 5.09 4.84
CA ARG A 115 -12.15 6.13 5.88
C ARG A 115 -10.76 6.62 6.22
N LEU A 116 -9.77 5.72 6.29
CA LEU A 116 -8.37 6.10 6.49
C LEU A 116 -7.89 7.04 5.37
N ALA A 117 -8.11 6.68 4.11
CA ALA A 117 -7.73 7.51 2.96
C ALA A 117 -8.45 8.87 2.98
N ALA A 118 -9.73 8.89 3.31
CA ALA A 118 -10.50 10.14 3.40
C ALA A 118 -10.01 11.06 4.52
N HIS A 119 -9.68 10.53 5.70
CA HIS A 119 -9.11 11.33 6.79
C HIS A 119 -7.73 11.91 6.43
N LEU A 120 -6.91 11.16 5.72
CA LEU A 120 -5.63 11.68 5.21
C LEU A 120 -5.85 12.80 4.19
N ALA A 121 -6.82 12.63 3.28
CA ALA A 121 -7.16 13.67 2.31
C ALA A 121 -7.70 14.96 2.97
N LEU A 122 -8.47 14.82 4.06
CA LEU A 122 -8.96 15.96 4.84
C LEU A 122 -7.86 16.68 5.63
N ALA A 123 -6.78 15.99 5.97
CA ALA A 123 -5.65 16.58 6.70
C ALA A 123 -4.80 17.50 5.82
N GLU A 124 -4.91 17.37 4.50
CA GLU A 124 -4.25 18.29 3.55
C GLU A 124 -4.95 19.66 3.51
N ASN A 125 -4.19 20.70 3.19
CA ASN A 125 -4.72 22.06 3.06
C ASN A 125 -4.30 22.71 1.73
N PRO A 126 -5.21 22.88 0.75
CA PRO A 126 -6.63 22.47 0.78
C PRO A 126 -6.81 20.94 0.77
N PRO A 127 -7.99 20.42 1.17
CA PRO A 127 -8.24 18.97 1.15
C PRO A 127 -7.94 18.33 -0.22
N ALA A 128 -7.25 17.20 -0.18
CA ALA A 128 -6.80 16.51 -1.37
C ALA A 128 -7.92 15.66 -2.02
N PRO A 129 -7.87 15.39 -3.34
CA PRO A 129 -8.75 14.42 -3.96
C PRO A 129 -8.40 12.99 -3.51
N VAL A 130 -9.40 12.10 -3.55
CA VAL A 130 -9.25 10.66 -3.33
C VAL A 130 -9.41 9.93 -4.66
N TRP A 131 -8.44 9.08 -4.99
CA TRP A 131 -8.41 8.24 -6.19
C TRP A 131 -8.55 6.78 -5.79
N SER A 132 -9.64 6.12 -6.18
CA SER A 132 -9.83 4.69 -5.95
C SER A 132 -9.36 3.90 -7.16
N LEU A 133 -8.45 2.94 -6.93
CA LEU A 133 -7.94 2.07 -7.99
C LEU A 133 -8.50 0.66 -7.84
N ASP A 134 -8.99 0.10 -8.94
CA ASP A 134 -9.63 -1.22 -8.97
C ASP A 134 -9.56 -1.87 -10.36
N LYS A 135 -10.12 -3.05 -10.52
CA LYS A 135 -10.32 -3.74 -11.81
C LYS A 135 -11.80 -4.12 -12.00
N ALA A 136 -12.71 -3.18 -11.74
CA ALA A 136 -14.15 -3.42 -11.70
C ALA A 136 -14.75 -3.92 -13.02
N ASN A 137 -14.10 -3.62 -14.16
CA ASN A 137 -14.52 -4.14 -15.46
C ASN A 137 -14.37 -5.67 -15.60
N VAL A 138 -13.58 -6.32 -14.73
CA VAL A 138 -13.34 -7.77 -14.77
C VAL A 138 -13.69 -8.45 -13.45
N MET A 139 -13.18 -7.96 -12.30
CA MET A 139 -13.21 -8.66 -11.03
C MET A 139 -14.46 -8.32 -10.20
N ALA A 140 -15.06 -9.35 -9.60
CA ALA A 140 -16.21 -9.19 -8.70
C ALA A 140 -15.82 -8.43 -7.41
N THR A 141 -14.66 -8.73 -6.84
CA THR A 141 -14.11 -8.04 -5.66
C THR A 141 -13.90 -6.56 -5.92
N SER A 142 -13.39 -6.20 -7.09
CA SER A 142 -13.22 -4.80 -7.50
C SER A 142 -14.54 -4.07 -7.76
N ARG A 143 -15.60 -4.76 -8.21
CA ARG A 143 -16.94 -4.17 -8.28
C ARG A 143 -17.51 -3.87 -6.90
N LEU A 144 -17.32 -4.78 -5.93
CA LEU A 144 -17.66 -4.53 -4.53
C LEU A 144 -16.84 -3.37 -3.96
N TRP A 145 -15.53 -3.36 -4.23
CA TRP A 145 -14.61 -2.29 -3.84
C TRP A 145 -15.11 -0.92 -4.28
N ARG A 146 -15.34 -0.74 -5.57
CA ARG A 146 -15.82 0.52 -6.16
C ARG A 146 -17.14 0.97 -5.54
N LYS A 147 -18.09 0.03 -5.41
CA LYS A 147 -19.39 0.30 -4.79
C LYS A 147 -19.23 0.82 -3.37
N VAL A 148 -18.46 0.13 -2.52
CA VAL A 148 -18.30 0.48 -1.10
C VAL A 148 -17.54 1.80 -0.94
N VAL A 149 -16.45 2.00 -1.69
CA VAL A 149 -15.72 3.28 -1.68
C VAL A 149 -16.65 4.44 -2.04
N THR A 150 -17.44 4.30 -3.11
CA THR A 150 -18.40 5.35 -3.53
C THR A 150 -19.40 5.65 -2.42
N GLU A 151 -20.05 4.62 -1.85
CA GLU A 151 -21.05 4.77 -0.79
C GLU A 151 -20.48 5.47 0.46
N VAL A 152 -19.28 5.11 0.90
CA VAL A 152 -18.60 5.72 2.05
C VAL A 152 -18.26 7.18 1.78
N MET A 153 -17.69 7.47 0.62
CA MET A 153 -17.27 8.82 0.26
C MET A 153 -18.47 9.76 0.11
N GLU A 154 -19.53 9.34 -0.58
CA GLU A 154 -20.72 10.14 -0.76
C GLU A 154 -21.46 10.42 0.57
N LYS A 155 -21.51 9.41 1.45
CA LYS A 155 -22.27 9.50 2.71
C LYS A 155 -21.50 10.22 3.82
N GLU A 156 -20.20 9.92 3.96
CA GLU A 156 -19.41 10.35 5.12
C GLU A 156 -18.45 11.51 4.81
N PHE A 157 -18.05 11.66 3.53
CA PHE A 157 -17.05 12.65 3.10
C PHE A 157 -17.46 13.41 1.82
N PRO A 158 -18.69 13.95 1.73
CA PRO A 158 -19.21 14.57 0.51
C PRO A 158 -18.41 15.82 0.09
N GLN A 159 -17.59 16.38 0.96
CA GLN A 159 -16.72 17.53 0.67
C GLN A 159 -15.45 17.15 -0.09
N LEU A 160 -15.09 15.86 -0.16
CA LEU A 160 -13.93 15.38 -0.88
C LEU A 160 -14.28 14.99 -2.31
N LYS A 161 -13.39 15.33 -3.23
CA LYS A 161 -13.48 14.83 -4.60
C LYS A 161 -13.08 13.35 -4.65
N LEU A 162 -13.94 12.48 -5.18
CA LEU A 162 -13.64 11.09 -5.48
C LEU A 162 -13.50 10.90 -6.99
N GLY A 163 -12.48 10.14 -7.41
CA GLY A 163 -12.34 9.62 -8.76
C GLY A 163 -11.95 8.13 -8.74
N HIS A 164 -12.29 7.42 -9.82
CA HIS A 164 -11.94 6.01 -9.99
C HIS A 164 -11.10 5.82 -11.24
N HIS A 165 -10.05 5.01 -11.12
CA HIS A 165 -9.27 4.51 -12.25
C HIS A 165 -9.22 2.99 -12.23
N LEU A 166 -9.21 2.37 -13.41
CA LEU A 166 -8.79 0.97 -13.51
C LEU A 166 -7.29 0.90 -13.22
N ILE A 167 -6.85 -0.14 -12.54
CA ILE A 167 -5.45 -0.28 -12.09
C ILE A 167 -4.44 -0.19 -13.23
N ASP A 168 -4.74 -0.80 -14.37
CA ASP A 168 -3.93 -0.70 -15.59
C ASP A 168 -3.88 0.72 -16.16
N SER A 169 -4.98 1.46 -16.12
CA SER A 169 -5.00 2.87 -16.49
C SER A 169 -4.20 3.73 -15.51
N ALA A 170 -4.24 3.42 -14.21
CA ALA A 170 -3.45 4.11 -13.20
C ALA A 170 -1.95 3.88 -13.40
N ALA A 171 -1.53 2.64 -13.69
CA ALA A 171 -0.14 2.32 -14.04
C ALA A 171 0.36 3.12 -15.27
N MET A 172 -0.47 3.24 -16.30
CA MET A 172 -0.14 4.12 -17.44
C MET A 172 0.03 5.59 -17.03
N LEU A 173 -0.81 6.09 -16.11
CA LEU A 173 -0.70 7.46 -15.59
C LEU A 173 0.56 7.66 -14.77
N MET A 174 0.99 6.66 -13.97
CA MET A 174 2.23 6.73 -13.18
C MET A 174 3.45 7.05 -14.05
N VAL A 175 3.50 6.53 -15.26
CA VAL A 175 4.60 6.78 -16.21
C VAL A 175 4.36 8.03 -17.06
N LYS A 176 3.12 8.23 -17.54
CA LYS A 176 2.81 9.27 -18.52
C LYS A 176 2.55 10.64 -17.90
N ASN A 177 1.84 10.68 -16.79
CA ASN A 177 1.44 11.90 -16.07
C ASN A 177 1.11 11.60 -14.60
N PRO A 178 2.10 11.26 -13.76
CA PRO A 178 1.87 10.88 -12.37
C PRO A 178 1.17 11.97 -11.55
N ARG A 179 1.32 13.25 -11.91
CA ARG A 179 0.63 14.37 -11.26
C ARG A 179 -0.89 14.31 -11.38
N ALA A 180 -1.43 13.59 -12.36
CA ALA A 180 -2.88 13.37 -12.46
C ALA A 180 -3.44 12.57 -11.27
N LEU A 181 -2.56 11.88 -10.53
CA LEU A 181 -2.89 11.08 -9.35
C LEU A 181 -2.53 11.81 -8.04
N ASN A 182 -2.08 13.06 -8.08
CA ASN A 182 -1.80 13.84 -6.87
C ASN A 182 -3.01 13.82 -5.93
N GLY A 183 -2.74 13.61 -4.63
CA GLY A 183 -3.74 13.43 -3.59
C GLY A 183 -3.59 12.11 -2.83
N VAL A 184 -4.68 11.47 -2.48
CA VAL A 184 -4.68 10.20 -1.77
C VAL A 184 -5.26 9.11 -2.64
N ILE A 185 -4.50 8.04 -2.85
CA ILE A 185 -4.88 6.87 -3.62
C ILE A 185 -5.29 5.76 -2.65
N VAL A 186 -6.44 5.11 -2.87
CA VAL A 186 -6.88 3.95 -2.09
C VAL A 186 -7.06 2.74 -2.99
N THR A 187 -6.53 1.58 -2.59
CA THR A 187 -6.57 0.37 -3.42
C THR A 187 -6.43 -0.91 -2.59
N SER A 188 -6.75 -2.05 -3.23
CA SER A 188 -6.65 -3.39 -2.66
C SER A 188 -5.21 -3.79 -2.36
N ASN A 189 -5.04 -4.89 -1.66
CA ASN A 189 -3.73 -5.37 -1.20
C ASN A 189 -2.75 -5.63 -2.34
N LEU A 190 -3.10 -6.49 -3.30
CA LEU A 190 -2.22 -6.83 -4.42
C LEU A 190 -1.95 -5.63 -5.33
N PHE A 191 -3.00 -4.90 -5.70
CA PHE A 191 -2.83 -3.72 -6.55
C PHE A 191 -2.01 -2.63 -5.86
N GLY A 192 -2.22 -2.46 -4.54
CA GLY A 192 -1.46 -1.53 -3.72
C GLY A 192 0.02 -1.87 -3.64
N ASP A 193 0.34 -3.16 -3.57
CA ASP A 193 1.74 -3.63 -3.61
C ASP A 193 2.43 -3.22 -4.91
N ILE A 194 1.85 -3.64 -6.03
CA ILE A 194 2.43 -3.41 -7.36
C ILE A 194 2.54 -1.92 -7.65
N ILE A 195 1.46 -1.15 -7.46
CA ILE A 195 1.43 0.25 -7.84
C ILE A 195 2.29 1.14 -6.91
N SER A 196 2.47 0.74 -5.64
CA SER A 196 3.34 1.48 -4.73
C SER A 196 4.82 1.27 -5.03
N ASP A 197 5.20 0.09 -5.49
CA ASP A 197 6.57 -0.19 -5.91
C ASP A 197 6.90 0.54 -7.22
N GLU A 198 5.99 0.56 -8.18
CA GLU A 198 6.11 1.40 -9.38
C GLU A 198 6.26 2.89 -9.00
N ALA A 199 5.41 3.39 -8.11
CA ALA A 199 5.45 4.77 -7.64
C ALA A 199 6.76 5.12 -6.93
N SER A 200 7.36 4.18 -6.20
CA SER A 200 8.60 4.39 -5.43
C SER A 200 9.81 4.71 -6.31
N VAL A 201 9.76 4.33 -7.57
CA VAL A 201 10.82 4.61 -8.55
C VAL A 201 10.79 6.07 -9.02
N ILE A 202 9.63 6.73 -8.99
CA ILE A 202 9.46 8.11 -9.48
C ILE A 202 10.40 9.10 -8.79
N PRO A 203 10.54 9.13 -7.44
CA PRO A 203 11.43 10.06 -6.75
C PRO A 203 12.92 9.80 -6.97
N GLY A 204 13.31 8.71 -7.62
CA GLY A 204 14.70 8.38 -7.92
C GLY A 204 15.55 7.97 -6.72
N SER A 205 14.96 7.79 -5.54
CA SER A 205 15.66 7.37 -4.33
C SER A 205 14.76 6.50 -3.44
N LEU A 206 14.84 5.19 -3.64
CA LEU A 206 14.08 4.20 -2.86
C LEU A 206 14.34 4.29 -1.35
N GLY A 207 15.57 4.58 -0.94
CA GLY A 207 15.96 4.65 0.47
C GLY A 207 15.40 5.83 1.26
N LEU A 208 14.80 6.83 0.59
CA LEU A 208 14.24 8.01 1.24
C LEU A 208 12.73 7.92 1.48
N LEU A 209 12.06 6.90 0.97
CA LEU A 209 10.62 6.76 1.11
C LEU A 209 10.26 5.87 2.31
N PRO A 210 9.45 6.37 3.26
CA PRO A 210 8.98 5.59 4.38
C PRO A 210 7.74 4.77 4.02
N SER A 211 7.48 3.73 4.83
CA SER A 211 6.22 2.99 4.84
C SER A 211 5.67 2.94 6.26
N ALA A 212 4.38 3.16 6.41
CA ALA A 212 3.69 3.06 7.69
C ALA A 212 2.45 2.16 7.56
N SER A 213 2.33 1.16 8.43
CA SER A 213 1.16 0.28 8.50
C SER A 213 0.39 0.59 9.77
N LEU A 214 -0.86 1.06 9.65
CA LEU A 214 -1.64 1.65 10.72
C LEU A 214 -2.81 0.77 11.16
N THR A 215 -3.14 0.83 12.45
CA THR A 215 -4.27 0.10 13.07
C THR A 215 -5.56 0.89 13.10
N ALA A 216 -5.51 2.22 12.92
CA ALA A 216 -6.67 3.11 13.01
C ALA A 216 -6.53 4.30 12.05
N SER A 217 -7.65 4.95 11.77
CA SER A 217 -7.67 6.23 11.06
C SER A 217 -7.19 7.38 11.96
N PRO A 218 -6.57 8.43 11.42
CA PRO A 218 -6.13 9.60 12.17
C PRO A 218 -7.32 10.53 12.49
N ASP A 219 -8.36 9.99 13.11
CA ASP A 219 -9.58 10.71 13.48
C ASP A 219 -9.49 11.41 14.85
N GLY A 220 -8.35 11.30 15.52
CA GLY A 220 -8.11 11.84 16.86
C GLY A 220 -8.88 11.16 18.00
N LYS A 221 -9.64 10.11 17.72
CA LYS A 221 -10.50 9.41 18.69
C LYS A 221 -9.95 8.05 19.10
N SER A 222 -9.23 7.41 18.19
CA SER A 222 -8.72 6.05 18.39
C SER A 222 -7.21 6.07 18.64
N LYS A 223 -6.72 5.21 19.57
CA LYS A 223 -5.29 4.97 19.68
C LYS A 223 -4.85 4.27 18.38
N CYS A 224 -3.91 4.89 17.66
CA CYS A 224 -3.30 4.31 16.48
C CYS A 224 -1.92 3.77 16.85
N ASN A 225 -1.77 2.45 16.79
CA ASN A 225 -0.45 1.80 16.78
C ASN A 225 -0.04 1.59 15.32
N GLY A 226 1.25 1.43 15.05
CA GLY A 226 1.73 1.25 13.69
C GLY A 226 3.06 0.51 13.62
N ILE A 227 3.30 -0.06 12.43
CA ILE A 227 4.59 -0.59 12.02
C ILE A 227 5.18 0.38 11.02
N TYR A 228 6.39 0.84 11.30
CA TYR A 228 7.13 1.81 10.48
C TYR A 228 8.38 1.12 9.93
N GLU A 229 8.56 1.18 8.63
CA GLU A 229 9.62 0.47 7.93
C GLU A 229 10.07 1.27 6.69
N PRO A 230 11.31 1.09 6.17
CA PRO A 230 11.65 1.55 4.83
C PRO A 230 10.80 0.79 3.80
N ILE A 231 10.52 1.41 2.65
CA ILE A 231 9.72 0.79 1.59
C ILE A 231 10.36 -0.52 1.10
N HIS A 232 11.67 -0.51 0.90
CA HIS A 232 12.44 -1.67 0.46
C HIS A 232 13.52 -2.02 1.47
N GLY A 233 13.69 -3.33 1.70
CA GLY A 233 14.69 -3.90 2.60
C GLY A 233 15.91 -4.48 1.92
N GLU A 234 15.98 -4.51 0.61
CA GLU A 234 17.18 -4.92 -0.10
C GLU A 234 18.14 -3.73 -0.22
N LEU A 235 19.22 -3.77 0.55
CA LEU A 235 20.47 -3.18 0.11
C LEU A 235 20.83 -3.92 -1.18
N LEU A 236 20.78 -3.23 -2.31
CA LEU A 236 21.46 -3.68 -3.52
C LEU A 236 22.88 -4.00 -3.07
N SER A 237 23.22 -5.29 -3.02
CA SER A 237 24.59 -5.68 -2.80
C SER A 237 25.42 -5.03 -3.91
N SER A 238 26.28 -4.13 -3.52
CA SER A 238 27.25 -3.50 -4.41
C SER A 238 28.36 -4.50 -4.81
N ASP A 239 27.97 -5.70 -5.18
CA ASP A 239 28.82 -6.68 -5.81
C ASP A 239 28.58 -6.69 -7.32
N SER A 240 28.88 -5.58 -7.94
CA SER A 240 29.30 -5.52 -9.34
C SER A 240 30.79 -5.17 -9.38
N SER A 241 31.61 -6.06 -8.84
CA SER A 241 33.00 -6.15 -9.25
C SER A 241 33.06 -7.15 -10.40
N GLU A 242 32.89 -6.65 -11.63
CA GLU A 242 33.63 -7.02 -12.80
C GLU A 242 33.29 -6.06 -13.95
#